data_7fe7369049d986fa4948e9f1a18418a3
#
_entry.id   7fe7369049d986fa4948e9f1a18418a3
#
_cell.length_a   1.000
_cell.length_b   1.000
_cell.length_c   1.000
_cell.angle_alpha   90.00
_cell.angle_beta   90.00
_cell.angle_gamma   90.00
#
_symmetry.space_group_name_H-M   'P 1'
#
loop_
_entity.id
_entity.type
_entity.pdbx_description
1 polymer ?
#
loop_
_entity_poly.entity_id
_entity_poly.type
_entity_poly.pdbx_seq_one_letter_code
_entity_poly.pdbx_strand_id
1 'polypeptide(L)'
;MFDPKKKMALIEVVASGSFERAARKLNITTSAVSQRVRALEVEMGMSLLIRDRPCRPTEEGKKLIRHLKNIEYLNNEFMNEFIDVKKNKLRFSIAVNNDSLSNWLMPVLAEYLQSGEVMLDVYIDDQDYTHLALESGLTIMAVTSKEKTFNSCKSVCLGKLRYKLACSSTFYKKWFKNGVNFTSLKNSPLLVFCEKDRLQEDFLKNNFGLMQDICSCHYIPSSEAYYEAVLFGIGYGMMPLPKYEEKIISADLIDLMPTEKTDISLYLHYWETQLPKLVKFREQIIAQARKVLVE
;
A
#
# COMPACT_ATOMS: atom_id res chain seq x y z
N MET A 1 8.07 32.34 -6.09
CA MET A 1 7.13 31.36 -5.53
C MET A 1 6.35 30.74 -6.71
N PHE A 2 6.37 29.41 -6.88
CA PHE A 2 5.73 28.77 -8.04
C PHE A 2 4.22 28.96 -8.06
N ASP A 3 3.64 29.14 -9.26
CA ASP A 3 2.19 29.25 -9.43
C ASP A 3 1.47 27.99 -8.89
N PRO A 4 0.49 28.13 -7.98
CA PRO A 4 -0.26 27.01 -7.42
C PRO A 4 -0.91 26.11 -8.49
N LYS A 5 -1.40 26.68 -9.61
CA LYS A 5 -2.01 25.92 -10.69
C LYS A 5 -1.01 25.02 -11.43
N LYS A 6 0.24 25.47 -11.59
CA LYS A 6 1.32 24.66 -12.18
C LYS A 6 1.71 23.51 -11.27
N LYS A 7 1.86 23.80 -9.96
CA LYS A 7 2.18 22.77 -8.94
C LYS A 7 1.13 21.66 -8.92
N MET A 8 -0.14 22.04 -8.81
CA MET A 8 -1.26 21.09 -8.78
C MET A 8 -1.30 20.24 -10.05
N ALA A 9 -1.02 20.80 -11.23
CA ALA A 9 -0.99 20.05 -12.46
C ALA A 9 0.11 18.97 -12.45
N LEU A 10 1.33 19.30 -12.01
CA LEU A 10 2.41 18.33 -11.89
C LEU A 10 2.06 17.19 -10.92
N ILE A 11 1.63 17.54 -9.70
CA ILE A 11 1.31 16.57 -8.65
C ILE A 11 0.18 15.63 -9.13
N GLU A 12 -0.85 16.18 -9.78
CA GLU A 12 -1.99 15.38 -10.20
C GLU A 12 -1.68 14.46 -11.39
N VAL A 13 -0.82 14.88 -12.32
CA VAL A 13 -0.33 14.00 -13.41
C VAL A 13 0.45 12.82 -12.83
N VAL A 14 1.30 13.04 -11.85
CA VAL A 14 2.06 11.96 -11.19
C VAL A 14 1.14 11.04 -10.39
N ALA A 15 0.20 11.60 -9.62
CA ALA A 15 -0.74 10.83 -8.81
C ALA A 15 -1.67 9.94 -9.65
N SER A 16 -2.12 10.44 -10.80
CA SER A 16 -3.02 9.71 -11.69
C SER A 16 -2.32 8.89 -12.77
N GLY A 17 -1.01 9.13 -12.99
CA GLY A 17 -0.21 8.53 -14.06
C GLY A 17 -0.62 8.94 -15.48
N SER A 18 -1.49 9.97 -15.64
CA SER A 18 -2.05 10.36 -16.94
C SER A 18 -2.49 11.81 -16.97
N PHE A 19 -2.16 12.50 -18.05
CA PHE A 19 -2.64 13.88 -18.31
C PHE A 19 -4.17 13.96 -18.42
N GLU A 20 -4.81 12.96 -19.03
CA GLU A 20 -6.25 12.89 -19.17
C GLU A 20 -6.98 12.73 -17.85
N ARG A 21 -6.45 11.85 -16.95
CA ARG A 21 -7.02 11.65 -15.61
C ARG A 21 -6.82 12.90 -14.75
N ALA A 22 -5.63 13.50 -14.81
CA ALA A 22 -5.34 14.76 -14.12
C ALA A 22 -6.28 15.89 -14.57
N ALA A 23 -6.52 16.00 -15.88
CA ALA A 23 -7.41 17.00 -16.45
C ALA A 23 -8.85 16.85 -15.91
N ARG A 24 -9.37 15.63 -15.87
CA ARG A 24 -10.69 15.34 -15.30
C ARG A 24 -10.78 15.72 -13.82
N LYS A 25 -9.76 15.35 -13.02
CA LYS A 25 -9.75 15.65 -11.58
C LYS A 25 -9.61 17.15 -11.28
N LEU A 26 -8.88 17.87 -12.13
CA LEU A 26 -8.71 19.33 -12.01
C LEU A 26 -9.81 20.15 -12.69
N ASN A 27 -10.79 19.50 -13.33
CA ASN A 27 -11.87 20.14 -14.09
C ASN A 27 -11.35 21.13 -15.15
N ILE A 28 -10.30 20.73 -15.90
CA ILE A 28 -9.72 21.52 -17.01
C ILE A 28 -9.42 20.60 -18.21
N THR A 29 -9.01 21.18 -19.32
CA THR A 29 -8.63 20.40 -20.50
C THR A 29 -7.26 19.76 -20.34
N THR A 30 -7.02 18.63 -21.04
CA THR A 30 -5.71 17.95 -21.09
C THR A 30 -4.61 18.89 -21.62
N SER A 31 -4.94 19.73 -22.60
CA SER A 31 -4.05 20.77 -23.13
C SER A 31 -3.64 21.77 -22.05
N ALA A 32 -4.58 22.23 -21.22
CA ALA A 32 -4.29 23.15 -20.11
C ALA A 32 -3.39 22.53 -19.05
N VAL A 33 -3.57 21.22 -18.70
CA VAL A 33 -2.66 20.49 -17.80
C VAL A 33 -1.27 20.43 -18.42
N SER A 34 -1.17 20.05 -19.70
CA SER A 34 0.11 19.94 -20.41
C SER A 34 0.85 21.28 -20.46
N GLN A 35 0.14 22.38 -20.76
CA GLN A 35 0.73 23.72 -20.76
C GLN A 35 1.24 24.13 -19.38
N ARG A 36 0.49 23.85 -18.30
CA ARG A 36 0.92 24.18 -16.93
C ARG A 36 2.17 23.40 -16.53
N VAL A 37 2.23 22.10 -16.82
CA VAL A 37 3.40 21.29 -16.55
C VAL A 37 4.60 21.78 -17.36
N ARG A 38 4.42 22.01 -18.68
CA ARG A 38 5.49 22.51 -19.54
C ARG A 38 6.00 23.90 -19.08
N ALA A 39 5.11 24.78 -18.65
CA ALA A 39 5.50 26.09 -18.11
C ALA A 39 6.32 25.95 -16.82
N LEU A 40 6.03 24.94 -15.98
CA LEU A 40 6.83 24.65 -14.79
C LEU A 40 8.19 24.05 -15.17
N GLU A 41 8.26 23.16 -16.15
CA GLU A 41 9.52 22.58 -16.67
C GLU A 41 10.42 23.68 -17.27
N VAL A 42 9.86 24.63 -17.99
CA VAL A 42 10.61 25.79 -18.52
C VAL A 42 11.12 26.69 -17.38
N GLU A 43 10.28 26.98 -16.38
CA GLU A 43 10.66 27.76 -15.20
C GLU A 43 11.80 27.12 -14.41
N MET A 44 11.80 25.78 -14.35
CA MET A 44 12.83 25.00 -13.66
C MET A 44 14.07 24.73 -14.54
N GLY A 45 13.98 24.95 -15.84
CA GLY A 45 15.06 24.65 -16.78
C GLY A 45 15.34 23.16 -16.98
N MET A 46 14.40 22.27 -16.62
CA MET A 46 14.58 20.83 -16.65
C MET A 46 13.25 20.08 -16.87
N SER A 47 13.32 18.84 -17.38
CA SER A 47 12.17 17.97 -17.49
C SER A 47 11.81 17.39 -16.13
N LEU A 48 10.53 17.47 -15.76
CA LEU A 48 10.02 16.98 -14.49
C LEU A 48 9.24 15.67 -14.62
N LEU A 49 8.85 15.30 -15.86
CA LEU A 49 8.06 14.10 -16.14
C LEU A 49 8.68 13.27 -17.26
N ILE A 50 8.62 11.95 -17.08
CA ILE A 50 8.77 10.94 -18.12
C ILE A 50 7.35 10.66 -18.63
N ARG A 51 7.10 10.96 -19.92
CA ARG A 51 5.76 10.92 -20.53
C ARG A 51 5.38 9.53 -21.08
N ASP A 52 5.80 8.49 -20.37
CA ASP A 52 5.39 7.12 -20.66
C ASP A 52 3.95 6.84 -20.17
N ARG A 53 3.48 5.64 -20.39
CA ARG A 53 2.21 5.15 -19.83
C ARG A 53 2.49 4.03 -18.83
N PRO A 54 2.32 4.28 -17.52
CA PRO A 54 1.88 5.53 -16.87
C PRO A 54 2.97 6.62 -16.84
N CYS A 55 2.55 7.89 -16.80
CA CYS A 55 3.45 9.04 -16.60
C CYS A 55 4.13 8.94 -15.23
N ARG A 56 5.45 9.19 -15.20
CA ARG A 56 6.26 9.11 -13.97
C ARG A 56 7.10 10.38 -13.81
N PRO A 57 7.45 10.78 -12.55
CA PRO A 57 8.36 11.88 -12.34
C PRO A 57 9.80 11.49 -12.70
N THR A 58 10.58 12.45 -13.20
CA THR A 58 12.05 12.35 -13.25
C THR A 58 12.62 12.45 -11.84
N GLU A 59 13.92 12.23 -11.63
CA GLU A 59 14.56 12.43 -10.31
C GLU A 59 14.40 13.88 -9.83
N GLU A 60 14.51 14.85 -10.73
CA GLU A 60 14.24 16.25 -10.44
C GLU A 60 12.77 16.51 -10.14
N GLY A 61 11.87 15.86 -10.87
CA GLY A 61 10.43 15.88 -10.60
C GLY A 61 10.08 15.36 -9.20
N LYS A 62 10.67 14.24 -8.79
CA LYS A 62 10.51 13.68 -7.43
C LYS A 62 10.97 14.69 -6.36
N LYS A 63 12.16 15.29 -6.54
CA LYS A 63 12.69 16.29 -5.62
C LYS A 63 11.76 17.50 -5.51
N LEU A 64 11.26 18.00 -6.63
CA LEU A 64 10.35 19.13 -6.65
C LEU A 64 9.02 18.80 -5.98
N ILE A 65 8.38 17.68 -6.33
CA ILE A 65 7.09 17.26 -5.72
C ILE A 65 7.22 17.17 -4.20
N ARG A 66 8.28 16.52 -3.72
CA ARG A 66 8.58 16.42 -2.29
C ARG A 66 8.71 17.80 -1.65
N HIS A 67 9.47 18.71 -2.25
CA HIS A 67 9.65 20.07 -1.75
C HIS A 67 8.31 20.83 -1.69
N LEU A 68 7.49 20.71 -2.73
CA LEU A 68 6.18 21.36 -2.78
C LEU A 68 5.22 20.81 -1.70
N LYS A 69 5.24 19.53 -1.46
CA LYS A 69 4.45 18.88 -0.39
C LYS A 69 4.91 19.34 0.99
N ASN A 70 6.21 19.39 1.23
CA ASN A 70 6.75 19.90 2.51
C ASN A 70 6.36 21.35 2.78
N ILE A 71 6.42 22.22 1.76
CA ILE A 71 5.95 23.60 1.89
C ILE A 71 4.45 23.64 2.22
N GLU A 72 3.64 22.81 1.57
CA GLU A 72 2.21 22.73 1.84
C GLU A 72 1.93 22.31 3.30
N TYR A 73 2.65 21.32 3.82
CA TYR A 73 2.53 20.89 5.22
C TYR A 73 2.95 21.98 6.20
N LEU A 74 4.09 22.65 5.96
CA LEU A 74 4.56 23.75 6.82
C LEU A 74 3.58 24.94 6.81
N ASN A 75 3.07 25.30 5.65
CA ASN A 75 2.07 26.37 5.53
C ASN A 75 0.77 26.02 6.28
N ASN A 76 0.31 24.79 6.16
CA ASN A 76 -0.90 24.34 6.86
C ASN A 76 -0.70 24.32 8.38
N GLU A 77 0.47 23.88 8.86
CA GLU A 77 0.80 23.92 10.29
C GLU A 77 0.83 25.35 10.82
N PHE A 78 1.54 26.23 10.13
CA PHE A 78 1.62 27.67 10.47
C PHE A 78 0.22 28.31 10.51
N MET A 79 -0.60 28.08 9.49
CA MET A 79 -1.96 28.62 9.46
C MET A 79 -2.83 28.10 10.61
N ASN A 80 -2.63 26.86 11.04
CA ASN A 80 -3.37 26.28 12.17
C ASN A 80 -2.97 26.88 13.54
N GLU A 81 -1.78 27.46 13.66
CA GLU A 81 -1.34 28.17 14.86
C GLU A 81 -1.96 29.57 14.99
N PHE A 82 -2.20 30.25 13.87
CA PHE A 82 -2.61 31.66 13.85
C PHE A 82 -4.10 31.86 13.65
N ILE A 83 -4.76 30.92 13.05
CA ILE A 83 -6.16 31.02 12.75
C ILE A 83 -6.86 29.89 13.52
N ASP A 84 -7.66 30.25 14.53
CA ASP A 84 -8.57 29.34 15.25
C ASP A 84 -9.65 28.83 14.29
N VAL A 85 -9.22 28.27 13.18
CA VAL A 85 -10.08 27.80 12.09
C VAL A 85 -10.13 26.31 12.12
N LYS A 86 -11.21 25.76 12.68
CA LYS A 86 -11.69 24.39 12.47
C LYS A 86 -11.75 23.96 10.98
N LYS A 87 -11.30 24.79 10.05
CA LYS A 87 -11.43 24.61 8.57
C LYS A 87 -10.21 24.03 7.87
N ASN A 88 -8.98 24.21 8.36
CA ASN A 88 -7.78 23.67 7.69
C ASN A 88 -7.23 22.47 8.46
N LYS A 89 -7.87 21.31 8.26
CA LYS A 89 -7.37 20.05 8.80
C LYS A 89 -6.05 19.68 8.13
N LEU A 90 -5.09 19.27 8.93
CA LEU A 90 -3.82 18.79 8.42
C LEU A 90 -4.04 17.49 7.62
N ARG A 91 -3.63 17.46 6.36
CA ARG A 91 -3.83 16.29 5.49
C ARG A 91 -2.53 15.53 5.31
N PHE A 92 -2.52 14.27 5.68
CA PHE A 92 -1.39 13.36 5.51
C PHE A 92 -1.66 12.36 4.39
N SER A 93 -0.59 11.76 3.88
CA SER A 93 -0.70 10.67 2.92
C SER A 93 0.25 9.53 3.29
N ILE A 94 -0.26 8.29 3.27
CA ILE A 94 0.50 7.08 3.55
C ILE A 94 0.28 6.06 2.42
N ALA A 95 1.34 5.37 2.01
CA ALA A 95 1.22 4.21 1.13
C ALA A 95 1.29 2.92 1.95
N VAL A 96 0.41 1.98 1.66
CA VAL A 96 0.28 0.73 2.41
C VAL A 96 -0.34 -0.35 1.54
N ASN A 97 -0.04 -1.63 1.81
CA ASN A 97 -0.77 -2.73 1.19
C ASN A 97 -2.09 -3.02 1.90
N ASN A 98 -3.03 -3.62 1.19
CA ASN A 98 -4.38 -3.91 1.71
C ASN A 98 -4.35 -4.74 2.98
N ASP A 99 -3.48 -5.75 3.06
CA ASP A 99 -3.40 -6.62 4.22
C ASP A 99 -2.93 -5.87 5.47
N SER A 100 -1.93 -5.01 5.37
CA SER A 100 -1.52 -4.16 6.49
C SER A 100 -2.63 -3.21 6.92
N LEU A 101 -3.31 -2.58 5.94
CA LEU A 101 -4.40 -1.65 6.23
C LEU A 101 -5.53 -2.33 7.02
N SER A 102 -6.00 -3.50 6.54
CA SER A 102 -7.16 -4.18 7.14
C SER A 102 -6.83 -4.97 8.41
N ASN A 103 -5.59 -5.45 8.57
CA ASN A 103 -5.25 -6.31 9.71
C ASN A 103 -4.82 -5.54 10.96
N TRP A 104 -3.95 -4.52 10.82
CA TRP A 104 -3.36 -3.91 12.00
C TRP A 104 -3.32 -2.37 11.98
N LEU A 105 -3.30 -1.76 10.79
CA LEU A 105 -3.12 -0.30 10.70
C LEU A 105 -4.42 0.47 10.96
N MET A 106 -5.60 -0.05 10.57
CA MET A 106 -6.88 0.65 10.76
C MET A 106 -7.18 1.03 12.20
N PRO A 107 -6.94 0.22 13.24
CA PRO A 107 -7.13 0.64 14.63
C PRO A 107 -6.30 1.86 15.01
N VAL A 108 -5.03 1.93 14.58
CA VAL A 108 -4.16 3.10 14.77
C VAL A 108 -4.70 4.33 14.08
N LEU A 109 -5.09 4.16 12.82
CA LEU A 109 -5.66 5.25 12.02
C LEU A 109 -6.95 5.77 12.66
N ALA A 110 -7.84 4.88 13.12
CA ALA A 110 -9.11 5.24 13.74
C ALA A 110 -8.89 6.09 15.00
N GLU A 111 -8.02 5.66 15.91
CA GLU A 111 -7.70 6.39 17.13
C GLU A 111 -7.20 7.81 16.81
N TYR A 112 -6.28 7.93 15.86
CA TYR A 112 -5.69 9.21 15.48
C TYR A 112 -6.68 10.13 14.75
N LEU A 113 -7.49 9.57 13.85
CA LEU A 113 -8.43 10.33 13.03
C LEU A 113 -9.71 10.75 13.77
N GLN A 114 -10.08 10.06 14.85
CA GLN A 114 -11.25 10.41 15.67
C GLN A 114 -11.16 11.81 16.29
N SER A 115 -9.94 12.34 16.48
CA SER A 115 -9.75 13.74 16.93
C SER A 115 -10.35 14.76 15.96
N GLY A 116 -10.48 14.39 14.68
CA GLY A 116 -10.97 15.27 13.61
C GLY A 116 -9.99 16.38 13.20
N GLU A 117 -8.79 16.43 13.80
CA GLU A 117 -7.76 17.43 13.49
C GLU A 117 -6.99 17.09 12.20
N VAL A 118 -7.00 15.83 11.82
CA VAL A 118 -6.21 15.28 10.72
C VAL A 118 -7.11 14.61 9.68
N MET A 119 -6.75 14.77 8.43
CA MET A 119 -7.30 14.03 7.30
C MET A 119 -6.20 13.16 6.70
N LEU A 120 -6.55 11.95 6.29
CA LEU A 120 -5.61 10.98 5.77
C LEU A 120 -6.01 10.54 4.36
N ASP A 121 -5.02 10.55 3.46
CA ASP A 121 -5.11 9.91 2.15
C ASP A 121 -4.31 8.59 2.18
N VAL A 122 -4.97 7.48 1.92
CA VAL A 122 -4.33 6.17 1.86
C VAL A 122 -4.13 5.78 0.40
N TYR A 123 -2.89 5.50 0.03
CA TYR A 123 -2.52 4.96 -1.28
C TYR A 123 -2.30 3.46 -1.13
N ILE A 124 -3.06 2.67 -1.89
CA ILE A 124 -2.95 1.21 -1.87
C ILE A 124 -2.13 0.74 -3.06
N ASP A 125 -1.10 -0.07 -2.78
CA ASP A 125 -0.36 -0.87 -3.78
C ASP A 125 0.13 -2.15 -3.07
N ASP A 126 0.75 -3.04 -3.82
CA ASP A 126 1.43 -4.21 -3.25
C ASP A 126 2.60 -3.79 -2.35
N GLN A 127 2.91 -4.58 -1.30
CA GLN A 127 3.97 -4.25 -0.32
C GLN A 127 5.35 -4.06 -0.94
N ASP A 128 5.60 -4.67 -2.09
CA ASP A 128 6.87 -4.52 -2.82
C ASP A 128 6.95 -3.22 -3.62
N TYR A 129 5.84 -2.50 -3.78
CA TYR A 129 5.73 -1.29 -4.62
C TYR A 129 5.31 -0.04 -3.85
N THR A 130 4.77 -0.16 -2.65
CA THR A 130 4.30 1.00 -1.84
C THR A 130 5.37 2.08 -1.62
N HIS A 131 6.65 1.69 -1.52
CA HIS A 131 7.77 2.63 -1.39
C HIS A 131 7.89 3.60 -2.57
N LEU A 132 7.42 3.23 -3.76
CA LEU A 132 7.47 4.09 -4.95
C LEU A 132 6.60 5.35 -4.80
N ALA A 133 5.47 5.27 -4.07
CA ALA A 133 4.64 6.43 -3.78
C ALA A 133 5.36 7.42 -2.85
N LEU A 134 6.14 6.93 -1.88
CA LEU A 134 6.99 7.77 -1.04
C LEU A 134 8.14 8.37 -1.85
N GLU A 135 8.82 7.57 -2.67
CA GLU A 135 9.91 8.00 -3.52
C GLU A 135 9.49 9.10 -4.51
N SER A 136 8.31 8.99 -5.09
CA SER A 136 7.75 10.01 -5.99
C SER A 136 7.26 11.28 -5.26
N GLY A 137 7.26 11.29 -3.92
CA GLY A 137 6.77 12.41 -3.11
C GLY A 137 5.24 12.47 -2.99
N LEU A 138 4.50 11.46 -3.46
CA LEU A 138 3.04 11.41 -3.33
C LEU A 138 2.60 11.15 -1.89
N THR A 139 3.40 10.40 -1.13
CA THR A 139 3.14 10.11 0.28
C THR A 139 4.28 10.57 1.17
N ILE A 140 4.02 10.70 2.46
CA ILE A 140 5.02 11.09 3.47
C ILE A 140 5.57 9.89 4.23
N MET A 141 4.88 8.78 4.18
CA MET A 141 5.25 7.50 4.76
C MET A 141 4.80 6.36 3.85
N ALA A 142 5.47 5.22 3.96
CA ALA A 142 5.08 3.99 3.28
C ALA A 142 5.36 2.77 4.15
N VAL A 143 4.41 1.86 4.25
CA VAL A 143 4.63 0.50 4.77
C VAL A 143 5.00 -0.39 3.59
N THR A 144 6.16 -1.02 3.63
CA THR A 144 6.74 -1.77 2.51
C THR A 144 7.50 -3.02 2.99
N SER A 145 7.71 -3.98 2.10
CA SER A 145 8.60 -5.13 2.35
C SER A 145 10.09 -4.80 2.15
N LYS A 146 10.42 -3.66 1.55
CA LYS A 146 11.80 -3.28 1.27
C LYS A 146 12.49 -2.73 2.53
N GLU A 147 13.59 -3.35 2.93
CA GLU A 147 14.42 -2.88 4.05
C GLU A 147 15.16 -1.60 3.69
N LYS A 148 15.80 -1.59 2.52
CA LYS A 148 16.58 -0.45 2.05
C LYS A 148 15.69 0.68 1.56
N THR A 149 15.98 1.88 2.01
CA THR A 149 15.31 3.10 1.57
C THR A 149 16.25 3.96 0.71
N PHE A 150 15.71 5.01 0.10
CA PHE A 150 16.44 5.97 -0.72
C PHE A 150 16.89 7.19 0.09
N ASN A 151 17.75 8.02 -0.51
CA ASN A 151 18.34 9.19 0.15
C ASN A 151 17.27 10.11 0.77
N SER A 152 17.57 10.64 1.98
CA SER A 152 16.70 11.51 2.78
C SER A 152 15.46 10.82 3.37
N CYS A 153 15.39 9.50 3.32
CA CYS A 153 14.40 8.69 4.01
C CYS A 153 15.04 7.79 5.06
N LYS A 154 14.29 7.51 6.11
CA LYS A 154 14.63 6.51 7.12
C LYS A 154 13.72 5.30 6.99
N SER A 155 14.24 4.15 7.40
CA SER A 155 13.54 2.87 7.47
C SER A 155 13.56 2.37 8.91
N VAL A 156 12.42 1.88 9.37
CA VAL A 156 12.27 1.22 10.68
C VAL A 156 11.57 -0.10 10.47
N CYS A 157 12.15 -1.19 10.97
CA CYS A 157 11.50 -2.49 10.99
C CYS A 157 10.26 -2.45 11.89
N LEU A 158 9.12 -2.88 11.35
CA LEU A 158 7.84 -2.98 12.05
C LEU A 158 7.64 -4.38 12.67
N GLY A 159 8.23 -5.41 12.06
CA GLY A 159 8.01 -6.83 12.33
C GLY A 159 7.65 -7.58 11.06
N LYS A 160 7.11 -8.79 11.22
CA LYS A 160 6.75 -9.67 10.09
C LYS A 160 5.24 -9.96 10.10
N LEU A 161 4.60 -9.80 8.96
CA LEU A 161 3.24 -10.27 8.77
C LEU A 161 3.28 -11.73 8.34
N ARG A 162 2.72 -12.59 9.19
CA ARG A 162 2.69 -14.05 8.95
C ARG A 162 1.51 -14.42 8.09
N TYR A 163 1.77 -15.26 7.09
CA TYR A 163 0.76 -15.85 6.22
C TYR A 163 0.70 -17.37 6.37
N LYS A 164 -0.49 -17.92 6.15
CA LYS A 164 -0.76 -19.35 6.12
C LYS A 164 -1.50 -19.72 4.84
N LEU A 165 -1.14 -20.84 4.24
CA LEU A 165 -1.93 -21.40 3.13
C LEU A 165 -3.18 -22.06 3.71
N ALA A 166 -4.37 -21.52 3.39
CA ALA A 166 -5.60 -21.96 4.02
C ALA A 166 -6.75 -22.14 3.02
N CYS A 167 -7.72 -22.93 3.42
CA CYS A 167 -9.01 -23.08 2.75
C CYS A 167 -10.13 -23.32 3.78
N SER A 168 -11.39 -23.25 3.36
CA SER A 168 -12.50 -23.64 4.23
C SER A 168 -12.54 -25.16 4.47
N SER A 169 -13.18 -25.58 5.56
CA SER A 169 -13.36 -26.99 5.89
C SER A 169 -14.17 -27.77 4.81
N THR A 170 -15.12 -27.11 4.15
CA THR A 170 -15.90 -27.68 3.04
C THR A 170 -15.04 -27.89 1.80
N PHE A 171 -14.18 -26.89 1.48
CA PHE A 171 -13.23 -26.98 0.38
C PHE A 171 -12.21 -28.09 0.61
N TYR A 172 -11.68 -28.21 1.83
CA TYR A 172 -10.74 -29.26 2.20
C TYR A 172 -11.32 -30.66 1.96
N LYS A 173 -12.56 -30.91 2.43
CA LYS A 173 -13.25 -32.20 2.24
C LYS A 173 -13.44 -32.53 0.77
N LYS A 174 -13.63 -31.55 -0.09
CA LYS A 174 -13.86 -31.75 -1.54
C LYS A 174 -12.55 -32.00 -2.29
N TRP A 175 -11.51 -31.20 -2.03
CA TRP A 175 -10.33 -31.15 -2.88
C TRP A 175 -9.09 -31.82 -2.26
N PHE A 176 -9.00 -31.85 -0.95
CA PHE A 176 -7.82 -32.32 -0.22
C PHE A 176 -8.09 -33.59 0.60
N LYS A 177 -9.14 -34.31 0.30
CA LYS A 177 -9.50 -35.58 0.99
C LYS A 177 -8.37 -36.61 1.01
N ASN A 178 -7.57 -36.66 -0.04
CA ASN A 178 -6.42 -37.57 -0.20
C ASN A 178 -5.08 -36.89 0.14
N GLY A 179 -5.11 -35.80 0.91
CA GLY A 179 -3.95 -35.03 1.32
C GLY A 179 -3.63 -33.84 0.40
N VAL A 180 -2.80 -32.94 0.94
CA VAL A 180 -2.29 -31.77 0.26
C VAL A 180 -1.00 -32.12 -0.46
N ASN A 181 -1.02 -32.12 -1.79
CA ASN A 181 0.12 -32.46 -2.64
C ASN A 181 0.04 -31.74 -3.99
N PHE A 182 1.06 -31.86 -4.83
CA PHE A 182 1.13 -31.22 -6.14
C PHE A 182 -0.14 -31.40 -6.96
N THR A 183 -0.65 -32.62 -7.04
CA THR A 183 -1.82 -32.95 -7.88
C THR A 183 -3.11 -32.33 -7.34
N SER A 184 -3.35 -32.42 -6.03
CA SER A 184 -4.54 -31.85 -5.40
C SER A 184 -4.53 -30.32 -5.46
N LEU A 185 -3.38 -29.67 -5.24
CA LEU A 185 -3.24 -28.22 -5.35
C LEU A 185 -3.42 -27.74 -6.80
N LYS A 186 -2.81 -28.40 -7.78
CA LYS A 186 -2.95 -28.07 -9.20
C LYS A 186 -4.38 -28.12 -9.68
N ASN A 187 -5.14 -29.13 -9.25
CA ASN A 187 -6.49 -29.41 -9.74
C ASN A 187 -7.58 -28.62 -9.00
N SER A 188 -7.26 -28.00 -7.87
CA SER A 188 -8.19 -27.19 -7.10
C SER A 188 -8.06 -25.68 -7.41
N PRO A 189 -9.16 -24.91 -7.33
CA PRO A 189 -9.10 -23.46 -7.57
C PRO A 189 -8.18 -22.73 -6.58
N LEU A 190 -7.24 -21.94 -7.11
CA LEU A 190 -6.34 -21.07 -6.37
C LEU A 190 -6.89 -19.64 -6.34
N LEU A 191 -6.86 -18.99 -5.18
CA LEU A 191 -7.15 -17.58 -5.06
C LEU A 191 -5.86 -16.78 -5.15
N VAL A 192 -5.86 -15.73 -5.97
CA VAL A 192 -4.76 -14.80 -6.17
C VAL A 192 -5.27 -13.39 -5.97
N PHE A 193 -4.50 -12.54 -5.29
CA PHE A 193 -4.93 -11.17 -5.03
C PHE A 193 -4.90 -10.33 -6.32
N CYS A 194 -3.78 -10.30 -7.01
CA CYS A 194 -3.63 -9.65 -8.32
C CYS A 194 -2.42 -10.23 -9.08
N GLU A 195 -2.26 -9.84 -10.34
CA GLU A 195 -1.17 -10.32 -11.19
C GLU A 195 0.25 -9.96 -10.69
N LYS A 196 0.38 -8.91 -9.87
CA LYS A 196 1.66 -8.49 -9.27
C LYS A 196 2.02 -9.31 -8.03
N ASP A 197 1.02 -9.92 -7.38
CA ASP A 197 1.20 -10.66 -6.14
C ASP A 197 1.88 -12.00 -6.41
N ARG A 198 3.08 -12.15 -5.89
CA ARG A 198 3.89 -13.36 -6.03
C ARG A 198 3.87 -14.27 -4.79
N LEU A 199 3.13 -13.88 -3.76
CA LEU A 199 3.15 -14.61 -2.49
C LEU A 199 2.72 -16.07 -2.65
N GLN A 200 1.61 -16.31 -3.36
CA GLN A 200 1.11 -17.64 -3.67
C GLN A 200 2.06 -18.41 -4.58
N GLU A 201 2.55 -17.74 -5.64
CA GLU A 201 3.47 -18.34 -6.61
C GLU A 201 4.75 -18.82 -5.94
N ASP A 202 5.39 -17.95 -5.17
CA ASP A 202 6.66 -18.26 -4.49
C ASP A 202 6.46 -19.38 -3.46
N PHE A 203 5.35 -19.35 -2.70
CA PHE A 203 5.03 -20.41 -1.74
C PHE A 203 4.82 -21.77 -2.43
N LEU A 204 3.97 -21.84 -3.45
CA LEU A 204 3.67 -23.08 -4.17
C LEU A 204 4.89 -23.64 -4.90
N LYS A 205 5.69 -22.78 -5.50
CA LYS A 205 6.93 -23.15 -6.16
C LYS A 205 7.95 -23.73 -5.19
N ASN A 206 8.17 -23.07 -4.06
CA ASN A 206 9.19 -23.48 -3.08
C ASN A 206 8.83 -24.77 -2.34
N ASN A 207 7.54 -24.98 -2.02
CA ASN A 207 7.11 -26.11 -1.21
C ASN A 207 6.65 -27.33 -2.04
N PHE A 208 6.15 -27.09 -3.26
CA PHE A 208 5.57 -28.16 -4.08
C PHE A 208 6.14 -28.24 -5.50
N GLY A 209 7.01 -27.31 -5.91
CA GLY A 209 7.45 -27.21 -7.30
C GLY A 209 6.32 -26.81 -8.26
N LEU A 210 5.21 -26.27 -7.74
CA LEU A 210 4.01 -25.95 -8.50
C LEU A 210 4.06 -24.49 -8.97
N MET A 211 3.96 -24.30 -10.28
CA MET A 211 3.90 -22.96 -10.89
C MET A 211 2.44 -22.48 -10.95
N GLN A 212 2.21 -21.20 -10.70
CA GLN A 212 0.87 -20.61 -10.66
C GLN A 212 0.17 -20.64 -12.02
N ASP A 213 0.90 -20.53 -13.11
CA ASP A 213 0.39 -20.51 -14.50
C ASP A 213 -0.32 -21.80 -14.93
N ILE A 214 -0.01 -22.92 -14.26
CA ILE A 214 -0.68 -24.21 -14.52
C ILE A 214 -1.86 -24.47 -13.57
N CYS A 215 -2.19 -23.54 -12.68
CA CYS A 215 -3.32 -23.62 -11.74
C CYS A 215 -4.54 -22.89 -12.31
N SER A 216 -5.74 -23.34 -11.91
CA SER A 216 -6.97 -22.57 -12.16
C SER A 216 -7.10 -21.47 -11.14
N CYS A 217 -6.93 -20.20 -11.54
CA CYS A 217 -6.87 -19.06 -10.64
C CYS A 217 -8.14 -18.21 -10.69
N HIS A 218 -8.59 -17.73 -9.52
CA HIS A 218 -9.51 -16.62 -9.37
C HIS A 218 -8.76 -15.41 -8.85
N TYR A 219 -8.90 -14.24 -9.50
CA TYR A 219 -8.25 -12.99 -9.11
C TYR A 219 -9.23 -12.11 -8.35
N ILE A 220 -8.95 -11.86 -7.05
CA ILE A 220 -9.82 -11.09 -6.15
C ILE A 220 -9.00 -9.99 -5.45
N PRO A 221 -8.92 -8.76 -6.01
CA PRO A 221 -8.04 -7.69 -5.53
C PRO A 221 -8.64 -6.89 -4.36
N SER A 222 -9.19 -7.59 -3.37
CA SER A 222 -9.72 -7.02 -2.12
C SER A 222 -9.49 -8.01 -1.01
N SER A 223 -8.77 -7.62 0.06
CA SER A 223 -8.46 -8.52 1.19
C SER A 223 -9.72 -9.07 1.87
N GLU A 224 -10.79 -8.27 2.01
CA GLU A 224 -12.04 -8.71 2.60
C GLU A 224 -12.76 -9.74 1.70
N ALA A 225 -12.94 -9.41 0.40
CA ALA A 225 -13.60 -10.30 -0.54
C ALA A 225 -12.79 -11.60 -0.79
N TYR A 226 -11.45 -11.49 -0.78
CA TYR A 226 -10.56 -12.64 -0.87
C TYR A 226 -10.78 -13.60 0.32
N TYR A 227 -10.84 -13.06 1.52
CA TYR A 227 -11.12 -13.83 2.72
C TYR A 227 -12.50 -14.51 2.68
N GLU A 228 -13.54 -13.77 2.30
CA GLU A 228 -14.88 -14.33 2.13
C GLU A 228 -14.90 -15.46 1.09
N ALA A 229 -14.16 -15.31 -0.01
CA ALA A 229 -14.05 -16.34 -1.03
C ALA A 229 -13.40 -17.63 -0.47
N VAL A 230 -12.39 -17.51 0.40
CA VAL A 230 -11.83 -18.68 1.11
C VAL A 230 -12.89 -19.32 2.01
N LEU A 231 -13.61 -18.54 2.82
CA LEU A 231 -14.65 -19.04 3.71
C LEU A 231 -15.81 -19.72 2.96
N PHE A 232 -16.25 -19.14 1.85
CA PHE A 232 -17.29 -19.74 0.99
C PHE A 232 -16.82 -20.99 0.25
N GLY A 233 -15.54 -21.35 0.36
CA GLY A 233 -15.01 -22.54 -0.31
C GLY A 233 -14.89 -22.38 -1.82
N ILE A 234 -14.63 -21.17 -2.31
CA ILE A 234 -14.39 -20.87 -3.73
C ILE A 234 -12.98 -21.32 -4.13
N GLY A 235 -12.02 -21.19 -3.22
CA GLY A 235 -10.64 -21.57 -3.47
C GLY A 235 -9.80 -21.69 -2.20
N TYR A 236 -8.52 -22.01 -2.38
CA TYR A 236 -7.49 -21.94 -1.34
C TYR A 236 -6.50 -20.82 -1.65
N GLY A 237 -5.82 -20.28 -0.62
CA GLY A 237 -4.84 -19.23 -0.83
C GLY A 237 -4.12 -18.79 0.43
N MET A 238 -3.20 -17.84 0.28
CA MET A 238 -2.41 -17.28 1.39
C MET A 238 -3.23 -16.28 2.19
N MET A 239 -3.33 -16.49 3.50
CA MET A 239 -4.13 -15.70 4.43
C MET A 239 -3.23 -15.08 5.51
N PRO A 240 -3.32 -13.75 5.78
CA PRO A 240 -2.58 -13.11 6.87
C PRO A 240 -3.14 -13.55 8.22
N LEU A 241 -2.31 -14.19 9.03
CA LEU A 241 -2.71 -14.86 10.28
C LEU A 241 -3.39 -13.93 11.32
N PRO A 242 -2.93 -12.71 11.61
CA PRO A 242 -3.40 -11.97 12.78
C PRO A 242 -4.92 -11.78 12.85
N LYS A 243 -5.57 -11.52 11.71
CA LYS A 243 -7.03 -11.30 11.66
C LYS A 243 -7.85 -12.60 11.68
N TYR A 244 -7.25 -13.73 11.27
CA TYR A 244 -7.99 -14.94 10.97
C TYR A 244 -7.58 -16.14 11.84
N GLU A 245 -6.74 -15.91 12.83
CA GLU A 245 -6.27 -16.94 13.75
C GLU A 245 -7.42 -17.64 14.48
N GLU A 246 -8.42 -16.89 14.94
CA GLU A 246 -9.61 -17.43 15.60
C GLU A 246 -10.40 -18.38 14.68
N LYS A 247 -10.46 -18.09 13.38
CA LYS A 247 -11.15 -18.95 12.39
C LYS A 247 -10.40 -20.24 12.11
N ILE A 248 -9.09 -20.23 12.22
CA ILE A 248 -8.26 -21.46 12.16
C ILE A 248 -8.49 -22.29 13.43
N ILE A 249 -8.53 -21.64 14.59
CA ILE A 249 -8.79 -22.31 15.87
C ILE A 249 -10.20 -22.92 15.91
N SER A 250 -11.23 -22.24 15.38
CA SER A 250 -12.60 -22.77 15.30
C SER A 250 -12.79 -23.84 14.20
N ALA A 251 -11.76 -24.14 13.41
CA ALA A 251 -11.79 -25.04 12.26
C ALA A 251 -12.73 -24.62 11.09
N ASP A 252 -13.16 -23.36 11.05
CA ASP A 252 -13.83 -22.80 9.87
C ASP A 252 -12.85 -22.71 8.70
N LEU A 253 -11.57 -22.39 9.02
CA LEU A 253 -10.42 -22.43 8.12
C LEU A 253 -9.48 -23.58 8.49
N ILE A 254 -8.97 -24.25 7.48
CA ILE A 254 -7.95 -25.30 7.61
C ILE A 254 -6.63 -24.77 7.11
N ASP A 255 -5.61 -24.75 7.97
CA ASP A 255 -4.23 -24.54 7.58
C ASP A 255 -3.72 -25.78 6.82
N LEU A 256 -3.40 -25.60 5.54
CA LEU A 256 -2.98 -26.69 4.65
C LEU A 256 -1.55 -27.16 4.91
N MET A 257 -0.72 -26.32 5.56
CA MET A 257 0.69 -26.58 5.84
C MET A 257 1.06 -26.07 7.25
N PRO A 258 0.62 -26.72 8.33
CA PRO A 258 0.77 -26.21 9.71
C PRO A 258 2.23 -26.00 10.13
N THR A 259 3.16 -26.78 9.60
CA THR A 259 4.60 -26.68 9.89
C THR A 259 5.29 -25.53 9.17
N GLU A 260 4.73 -25.08 8.05
CA GLU A 260 5.32 -24.04 7.23
C GLU A 260 4.87 -22.65 7.67
N LYS A 261 5.81 -21.71 7.62
CA LYS A 261 5.60 -20.30 7.98
C LYS A 261 6.07 -19.44 6.84
N THR A 262 5.22 -18.54 6.40
CA THR A 262 5.56 -17.52 5.39
C THR A 262 5.44 -16.16 6.05
N ASP A 263 6.57 -15.57 6.36
CA ASP A 263 6.67 -14.30 7.08
C ASP A 263 7.21 -13.24 6.13
N ILE A 264 6.42 -12.18 5.92
CA ILE A 264 6.81 -11.02 5.12
C ILE A 264 7.27 -9.92 6.07
N SER A 265 8.54 -9.57 6.02
CA SER A 265 9.10 -8.46 6.79
C SER A 265 8.50 -7.14 6.30
N LEU A 266 8.04 -6.31 7.23
CA LEU A 266 7.46 -5.01 6.94
C LEU A 266 8.31 -3.91 7.57
N TYR A 267 8.51 -2.84 6.82
CA TYR A 267 9.27 -1.67 7.20
C TYR A 267 8.41 -0.42 7.00
N LEU A 268 8.55 0.53 7.92
CA LEU A 268 8.02 1.88 7.74
C LEU A 268 9.12 2.76 7.16
N HIS A 269 8.93 3.20 5.93
CA HIS A 269 9.76 4.23 5.33
C HIS A 269 9.12 5.60 5.51
N TYR A 270 9.91 6.62 5.83
CA TYR A 270 9.43 7.98 6.04
C TYR A 270 10.53 9.01 5.77
N TRP A 271 10.13 10.23 5.45
CA TRP A 271 11.08 11.34 5.26
C TRP A 271 11.78 11.67 6.58
N GLU A 272 13.10 11.91 6.53
CA GLU A 272 13.90 12.22 7.72
C GLU A 272 13.42 13.50 8.42
N THR A 273 13.11 14.54 7.63
CA THR A 273 12.53 15.78 8.15
C THR A 273 11.02 15.64 8.25
N GLN A 274 10.49 15.65 9.47
CA GLN A 274 9.06 15.54 9.75
C GLN A 274 8.61 16.59 10.77
N LEU A 275 7.35 17.02 10.65
CA LEU A 275 6.67 17.85 11.63
C LEU A 275 6.42 17.09 12.95
N PRO A 276 6.37 17.74 14.13
CA PRO A 276 6.15 17.08 15.42
C PRO A 276 4.90 16.20 15.45
N LYS A 277 3.80 16.63 14.84
CA LYS A 277 2.55 15.83 14.75
C LYS A 277 2.75 14.56 13.93
N LEU A 278 3.57 14.60 12.88
CA LEU A 278 3.90 13.43 12.07
C LEU A 278 4.80 12.44 12.83
N VAL A 279 5.72 12.95 13.64
CA VAL A 279 6.58 12.12 14.48
C VAL A 279 5.72 11.31 15.45
N LYS A 280 4.77 11.95 16.15
CA LYS A 280 3.84 11.27 17.07
C LYS A 280 3.03 10.19 16.35
N PHE A 281 2.47 10.51 15.19
CA PHE A 281 1.70 9.56 14.37
C PHE A 281 2.55 8.36 13.94
N ARG A 282 3.77 8.60 13.48
CA ARG A 282 4.73 7.54 13.12
C ARG A 282 5.03 6.62 14.31
N GLU A 283 5.28 7.17 15.48
CA GLU A 283 5.58 6.40 16.69
C GLU A 283 4.39 5.51 17.10
N GLN A 284 3.17 6.00 16.95
CA GLN A 284 1.96 5.20 17.19
C GLN A 284 1.85 4.04 16.18
N ILE A 285 2.12 4.28 14.89
CA ILE A 285 2.17 3.21 13.87
C ILE A 285 3.19 2.14 14.28
N ILE A 286 4.42 2.54 14.65
CA ILE A 286 5.48 1.62 15.04
C ILE A 286 5.07 0.82 16.30
N ALA A 287 4.54 1.49 17.30
CA ALA A 287 4.15 0.86 18.56
C ALA A 287 3.02 -0.18 18.36
N GLN A 288 2.05 0.14 17.51
CA GLN A 288 0.96 -0.79 17.23
C GLN A 288 1.39 -1.96 16.34
N ALA A 289 2.20 -1.69 15.32
CA ALA A 289 2.74 -2.74 14.47
C ALA A 289 3.45 -3.81 15.31
N ARG A 290 4.29 -3.40 16.25
CA ARG A 290 5.03 -4.31 17.15
C ARG A 290 4.17 -5.13 18.12
N LYS A 291 2.89 -4.76 18.31
CA LYS A 291 1.95 -5.56 19.12
C LYS A 291 1.29 -6.68 18.32
N VAL A 292 1.19 -6.51 17.02
CA VAL A 292 0.42 -7.41 16.13
C VAL A 292 1.33 -8.25 15.23
N LEU A 293 2.42 -7.65 14.74
CA LEU A 293 3.38 -8.34 13.88
C LEU A 293 4.32 -9.21 14.72
N VAL A 294 4.76 -10.32 14.15
CA VAL A 294 5.78 -11.19 14.78
C VAL A 294 7.17 -10.59 14.64
N GLU A 295 8.06 -10.91 15.57
CA GLU A 295 9.44 -10.43 15.55
C GLU A 295 10.30 -11.06 14.44
#